data_e0e2205a88ac7da68da4794172d8db45
#
_entry.id   e0e2205a88ac7da68da4794172d8db45
#
_cell.length_a   1.000
_cell.length_b   1.000
_cell.length_c   1.000
_cell.angle_alpha   90.00
_cell.angle_beta   90.00
_cell.angle_gamma   90.00
#
_symmetry.space_group_name_H-M   'P 1'
#
loop_
_entity.id
_entity.type
_entity.pdbx_description
1 polymer ?
#
loop_
_entity_poly.entity_id
_entity_poly.type
_entity_poly.pdbx_seq_one_letter_code
_entity_poly.pdbx_strand_id
1 'polypeptide(L)'
;MAPPFFTQPRSNPELRCLYEISLLHYQNQLQDYFLGVMERLSECFPVEYSALILHDAQKDFLSVEALYGVRREDHPPGCSRRAGVISKVMESHRPLVIENLSQEPLYQEFMTGTKRSEKIRPPMPCVPIFADRTPIGVLTINPLYGPREELIEDLQFLSMLSMILSPVIRDFHSRISEPLAKSDNPKLKFSVLEESLETKLTGVLDKLAPYAESRAHTGIYEDIIAVVERILIKSALERVDYVQVAAAQLLGINRNTLHKKIKDLKIKPR
;
A
#
# COMPACT_ATOMS: atom_id res chain seq x y z
N MET A 1 20.94 -13.60 5.74
CA MET A 1 21.77 -14.81 5.51
C MET A 1 20.83 -16.01 5.53
N ALA A 2 20.58 -16.68 4.39
CA ALA A 2 19.67 -17.83 4.35
C ALA A 2 20.22 -18.96 5.24
N PRO A 3 19.33 -19.72 5.94
CA PRO A 3 19.78 -20.84 6.75
C PRO A 3 20.42 -21.94 5.89
N PRO A 4 21.35 -22.73 6.45
CA PRO A 4 22.23 -23.63 5.70
C PRO A 4 21.52 -24.73 4.88
N PHE A 5 20.24 -25.02 5.16
CA PHE A 5 19.48 -26.02 4.39
C PHE A 5 19.10 -25.58 2.99
N PHE A 6 19.09 -24.26 2.71
CA PHE A 6 18.77 -23.72 1.38
C PHE A 6 20.00 -23.52 0.48
N THR A 7 21.19 -23.80 1.00
CA THR A 7 22.44 -23.73 0.24
C THR A 7 22.82 -25.06 -0.42
N GLN A 8 22.01 -26.12 -0.25
CA GLN A 8 22.25 -27.41 -0.87
C GLN A 8 21.75 -27.45 -2.33
N PRO A 9 22.43 -28.20 -3.23
CA PRO A 9 22.07 -28.25 -4.67
C PRO A 9 20.68 -28.83 -5.00
N ARG A 10 19.89 -29.22 -4.00
CA ARG A 10 18.49 -29.72 -4.12
C ARG A 10 17.46 -28.76 -3.54
N SER A 11 17.81 -27.54 -3.18
CA SER A 11 16.83 -26.57 -2.66
C SER A 11 15.90 -26.11 -3.81
N ASN A 12 14.62 -26.36 -3.64
CA ASN A 12 13.61 -25.83 -4.55
C ASN A 12 13.61 -24.30 -4.47
N PRO A 13 13.84 -23.59 -5.59
CA PRO A 13 13.92 -22.12 -5.61
C PRO A 13 12.62 -21.46 -5.12
N GLU A 14 11.47 -22.07 -5.37
CA GLU A 14 10.17 -21.60 -4.91
C GLU A 14 10.06 -21.60 -3.39
N LEU A 15 10.41 -22.71 -2.73
CA LEU A 15 10.39 -22.82 -1.27
C LEU A 15 11.36 -21.84 -0.63
N ARG A 16 12.51 -21.63 -1.25
CA ARG A 16 13.47 -20.63 -0.80
C ARG A 16 12.89 -19.23 -0.89
N CYS A 17 12.27 -18.88 -2.02
CA CYS A 17 11.63 -17.59 -2.24
C CYS A 17 10.51 -17.34 -1.22
N LEU A 18 9.61 -18.30 -1.01
CA LEU A 18 8.54 -18.20 -0.01
C LEU A 18 9.09 -18.02 1.42
N TYR A 19 10.15 -18.74 1.76
CA TYR A 19 10.81 -18.60 3.06
C TYR A 19 11.39 -17.20 3.24
N GLU A 20 12.13 -16.67 2.26
CA GLU A 20 12.73 -15.34 2.32
C GLU A 20 11.64 -14.24 2.40
N ILE A 21 10.54 -14.40 1.66
CA ILE A 21 9.38 -13.50 1.75
C ILE A 21 8.74 -13.57 3.13
N SER A 22 8.62 -14.76 3.74
CA SER A 22 8.01 -14.91 5.07
C SER A 22 8.80 -14.21 6.19
N LEU A 23 10.08 -13.91 5.95
CA LEU A 23 10.95 -13.18 6.88
C LEU A 23 10.88 -11.66 6.71
N LEU A 24 10.20 -11.16 5.68
CA LEU A 24 10.05 -9.72 5.48
C LEU A 24 9.18 -9.13 6.57
N HIS A 25 9.68 -8.08 7.19
CA HIS A 25 8.95 -7.36 8.22
C HIS A 25 8.15 -6.21 7.59
N TYR A 26 6.90 -6.10 7.99
CA TYR A 26 6.04 -5.00 7.60
C TYR A 26 6.50 -3.70 8.29
N GLN A 27 6.84 -2.69 7.50
CA GLN A 27 7.23 -1.37 7.99
C GLN A 27 6.23 -0.31 7.51
N ASN A 28 5.15 -0.13 8.24
CA ASN A 28 4.18 1.00 8.16
C ASN A 28 3.49 1.31 6.81
N GLN A 29 4.01 0.95 5.65
CA GLN A 29 3.39 1.21 4.35
C GLN A 29 3.25 -0.09 3.56
N LEU A 30 2.02 -0.41 3.16
CA LEU A 30 1.72 -1.63 2.39
C LEU A 30 2.46 -1.65 1.05
N GLN A 31 2.57 -0.49 0.40
CA GLN A 31 3.30 -0.37 -0.87
C GLN A 31 4.79 -0.77 -0.71
N ASP A 32 5.46 -0.33 0.35
CA ASP A 32 6.88 -0.63 0.57
C ASP A 32 7.09 -2.12 0.89
N TYR A 33 6.20 -2.68 1.72
CA TYR A 33 6.20 -4.12 1.98
C TYR A 33 5.97 -4.93 0.70
N PHE A 34 4.99 -4.53 -0.10
CA PHE A 34 4.67 -5.18 -1.36
C PHE A 34 5.83 -5.11 -2.37
N LEU A 35 6.50 -3.97 -2.46
CA LEU A 35 7.71 -3.83 -3.29
C LEU A 35 8.81 -4.79 -2.83
N GLY A 36 9.09 -4.88 -1.53
CA GLY A 36 10.07 -5.83 -0.99
C GLY A 36 9.72 -7.29 -1.31
N VAL A 37 8.44 -7.65 -1.27
CA VAL A 37 7.95 -8.98 -1.70
C VAL A 37 8.22 -9.21 -3.18
N MET A 38 7.88 -8.24 -4.04
CA MET A 38 8.05 -8.36 -5.49
C MET A 38 9.53 -8.36 -5.90
N GLU A 39 10.38 -7.63 -5.21
CA GLU A 39 11.83 -7.67 -5.42
C GLU A 39 12.40 -9.06 -5.12
N ARG A 40 12.01 -9.67 -4.00
CA ARG A 40 12.41 -11.06 -3.71
C ARG A 40 11.87 -12.06 -4.72
N LEU A 41 10.64 -11.87 -5.14
CA LEU A 41 10.04 -12.72 -6.17
C LEU A 41 10.77 -12.57 -7.50
N SER A 42 11.19 -11.36 -7.86
CA SER A 42 11.93 -11.07 -9.11
C SER A 42 13.35 -11.65 -9.15
N GLU A 43 13.93 -12.03 -8.00
CA GLU A 43 15.20 -12.76 -7.96
C GLU A 43 15.06 -14.20 -8.48
N CYS A 44 13.85 -14.77 -8.42
CA CYS A 44 13.57 -16.15 -8.80
C CYS A 44 12.73 -16.26 -10.08
N PHE A 45 11.90 -15.27 -10.38
CA PHE A 45 10.91 -15.30 -11.46
C PHE A 45 10.89 -14.00 -12.26
N PRO A 46 10.59 -14.04 -13.55
CA PRO A 46 10.56 -12.85 -14.42
C PRO A 46 9.29 -12.00 -14.20
N VAL A 47 9.11 -11.44 -13.00
CA VAL A 47 7.95 -10.61 -12.66
C VAL A 47 8.12 -9.21 -13.25
N GLU A 48 7.25 -8.81 -14.16
CA GLU A 48 7.24 -7.47 -14.76
C GLU A 48 6.13 -6.57 -14.20
N TYR A 49 5.03 -7.19 -13.73
CA TYR A 49 3.88 -6.47 -13.19
C TYR A 49 3.19 -7.27 -12.11
N SER A 50 2.74 -6.57 -11.07
CA SER A 50 1.84 -7.11 -10.06
C SER A 50 1.01 -6.00 -9.43
N ALA A 51 -0.23 -6.33 -9.02
CA ALA A 51 -1.11 -5.43 -8.30
C ALA A 51 -1.79 -6.15 -7.13
N LEU A 52 -1.81 -5.49 -5.99
CA LEU A 52 -2.62 -5.87 -4.84
C LEU A 52 -3.89 -5.01 -4.83
N ILE A 53 -5.02 -5.66 -4.96
CA ILE A 53 -6.34 -5.04 -5.07
C ILE A 53 -7.14 -5.44 -3.83
N LEU A 54 -7.62 -4.48 -3.05
CA LEU A 54 -8.43 -4.73 -1.86
C LEU A 54 -9.87 -4.26 -2.05
N HIS A 55 -10.78 -4.91 -1.36
CA HIS A 55 -12.21 -4.63 -1.41
C HIS A 55 -12.62 -3.70 -0.27
N ASP A 56 -13.12 -2.50 -0.60
CA ASP A 56 -13.84 -1.64 0.32
C ASP A 56 -15.31 -2.08 0.36
N ALA A 57 -15.67 -2.82 1.40
CA ALA A 57 -17.03 -3.35 1.55
C ALA A 57 -18.09 -2.26 1.76
N GLN A 58 -17.72 -1.05 2.22
CA GLN A 58 -18.67 0.05 2.43
C GLN A 58 -19.06 0.71 1.12
N LYS A 59 -18.13 0.77 0.16
CA LYS A 59 -18.34 1.41 -1.14
C LYS A 59 -18.60 0.41 -2.26
N ASP A 60 -18.51 -0.89 -1.98
CA ASP A 60 -18.49 -1.96 -2.98
C ASP A 60 -17.50 -1.66 -4.12
N PHE A 61 -16.30 -1.28 -3.72
CA PHE A 61 -15.24 -0.81 -4.61
C PHE A 61 -13.96 -1.63 -4.43
N LEU A 62 -13.33 -1.96 -5.53
CA LEU A 62 -12.02 -2.62 -5.58
C LEU A 62 -10.96 -1.56 -5.77
N SER A 63 -10.16 -1.29 -4.75
CA SER A 63 -9.09 -0.30 -4.78
C SER A 63 -7.73 -0.95 -4.97
N VAL A 64 -6.88 -0.32 -5.77
CA VAL A 64 -5.49 -0.77 -5.99
C VAL A 64 -4.60 -0.17 -4.90
N GLU A 65 -4.19 -0.99 -3.96
CA GLU A 65 -3.45 -0.55 -2.79
C GLU A 65 -1.93 -0.58 -3.00
N ALA A 66 -1.44 -1.56 -3.75
CA ALA A 66 -0.02 -1.64 -4.07
C ALA A 66 0.22 -2.10 -5.51
N LEU A 67 1.32 -1.62 -6.10
CA LEU A 67 1.70 -1.85 -7.49
C LEU A 67 3.19 -2.15 -7.61
N TYR A 68 3.52 -3.03 -8.56
CA TYR A 68 4.89 -3.29 -9.01
C TYR A 68 4.96 -3.19 -10.54
N GLY A 69 6.06 -2.66 -11.07
CA GLY A 69 6.36 -2.62 -12.50
C GLY A 69 5.77 -1.44 -13.27
N VAL A 70 4.76 -0.75 -12.73
CA VAL A 70 4.14 0.44 -13.32
C VAL A 70 4.04 1.57 -12.28
N ARG A 71 3.95 2.83 -12.75
CA ARG A 71 3.76 3.96 -11.85
C ARG A 71 2.32 4.03 -11.37
N ARG A 72 2.11 4.51 -10.15
CA ARG A 72 0.78 4.73 -9.57
C ARG A 72 -0.08 5.68 -10.41
N GLU A 73 0.54 6.70 -11.00
CA GLU A 73 -0.11 7.71 -11.84
C GLU A 73 -0.61 7.14 -13.18
N ASP A 74 0.00 6.04 -13.61
CA ASP A 74 -0.31 5.37 -14.86
C ASP A 74 -1.28 4.20 -14.68
N HIS A 75 -1.78 3.95 -13.45
CA HIS A 75 -2.69 2.84 -13.15
C HIS A 75 -4.01 3.37 -12.56
N PRO A 76 -5.19 2.84 -12.98
CA PRO A 76 -6.45 3.19 -12.35
C PRO A 76 -6.40 2.95 -10.84
N PRO A 77 -6.98 3.84 -10.03
CA PRO A 77 -6.99 3.68 -8.57
C PRO A 77 -7.85 2.49 -8.11
N GLY A 78 -8.76 2.03 -8.97
CA GLY A 78 -9.67 0.92 -8.69
C GLY A 78 -10.89 0.95 -9.60
N CYS A 79 -11.85 0.06 -9.34
CA CYS A 79 -13.11 -0.03 -10.07
C CYS A 79 -14.25 -0.50 -9.17
N SER A 80 -15.50 -0.24 -9.59
CA SER A 80 -16.68 -0.81 -8.91
C SER A 80 -16.67 -2.34 -9.06
N ARG A 81 -17.05 -3.03 -7.99
CA ARG A 81 -17.16 -4.50 -7.98
C ARG A 81 -18.43 -4.97 -8.71
N ARG A 82 -18.45 -4.92 -10.03
CA ARG A 82 -19.68 -5.29 -10.79
C ARG A 82 -19.51 -6.45 -11.78
N ALA A 83 -18.31 -6.67 -12.26
CA ALA A 83 -18.05 -7.72 -13.27
C ALA A 83 -16.53 -8.00 -13.36
N GLY A 84 -16.17 -9.08 -14.06
CA GLY A 84 -14.79 -9.42 -14.35
C GLY A 84 -14.28 -10.63 -13.56
N VAL A 85 -13.05 -11.01 -13.83
CA VAL A 85 -12.39 -12.17 -13.21
C VAL A 85 -12.07 -11.87 -11.75
N ILE A 86 -11.65 -10.65 -11.42
CA ILE A 86 -11.31 -10.23 -10.05
C ILE A 86 -12.53 -10.40 -9.14
N SER A 87 -13.71 -9.95 -9.58
CA SER A 87 -14.97 -10.15 -8.81
C SER A 87 -15.32 -11.61 -8.64
N LYS A 88 -15.12 -12.43 -9.67
CA LYS A 88 -15.35 -13.89 -9.61
C LYS A 88 -14.39 -14.59 -8.64
N VAL A 89 -13.12 -14.16 -8.56
CA VAL A 89 -12.15 -14.67 -7.57
C VAL A 89 -12.66 -14.39 -6.15
N MET A 90 -13.17 -13.17 -5.90
CA MET A 90 -13.73 -12.77 -4.62
C MET A 90 -14.99 -13.58 -4.25
N GLU A 91 -15.83 -13.95 -5.21
CA GLU A 91 -17.06 -14.70 -5.01
C GLU A 91 -16.81 -16.20 -4.87
N SER A 92 -15.97 -16.77 -5.74
CA SER A 92 -15.69 -18.20 -5.77
C SER A 92 -14.67 -18.66 -4.72
N HIS A 93 -13.90 -17.71 -4.15
CA HIS A 93 -12.77 -17.99 -3.25
C HIS A 93 -11.67 -18.84 -3.90
N ARG A 94 -11.60 -18.86 -5.21
CA ARG A 94 -10.67 -19.71 -5.99
C ARG A 94 -9.79 -18.85 -6.88
N PRO A 95 -8.54 -19.28 -7.10
CA PRO A 95 -7.67 -18.67 -8.11
C PRO A 95 -8.30 -18.79 -9.50
N LEU A 96 -8.21 -17.73 -10.28
CA LEU A 96 -8.63 -17.67 -11.68
C LEU A 96 -7.56 -16.95 -12.51
N VAL A 97 -7.74 -16.94 -13.82
CA VAL A 97 -6.83 -16.30 -14.77
C VAL A 97 -7.58 -15.26 -15.59
N ILE A 98 -7.02 -14.07 -15.71
CA ILE A 98 -7.46 -13.05 -16.67
C ILE A 98 -6.82 -13.38 -18.01
N GLU A 99 -7.62 -13.92 -18.94
CA GLU A 99 -7.17 -14.20 -20.30
C GLU A 99 -7.36 -13.01 -21.24
N ASN A 100 -8.30 -12.12 -20.93
CA ASN A 100 -8.63 -10.97 -21.75
C ASN A 100 -8.83 -9.72 -20.88
N LEU A 101 -7.89 -8.77 -20.97
CA LEU A 101 -7.93 -7.51 -20.24
C LEU A 101 -9.12 -6.62 -20.61
N SER A 102 -9.65 -6.74 -21.83
CA SER A 102 -10.80 -5.93 -22.26
C SER A 102 -12.10 -6.31 -21.53
N GLN A 103 -12.15 -7.49 -20.92
CA GLN A 103 -13.30 -7.97 -20.15
C GLN A 103 -13.15 -7.68 -18.65
N GLU A 104 -12.01 -7.13 -18.23
CA GLU A 104 -11.74 -6.80 -16.83
C GLU A 104 -11.86 -5.28 -16.61
N PRO A 105 -12.86 -4.81 -15.85
CA PRO A 105 -13.13 -3.39 -15.66
C PRO A 105 -11.93 -2.58 -15.18
N LEU A 106 -11.11 -3.17 -14.32
CA LEU A 106 -9.91 -2.50 -13.81
C LEU A 106 -8.89 -2.19 -14.90
N TYR A 107 -8.85 -2.98 -15.97
CA TYR A 107 -7.87 -2.87 -17.02
C TYR A 107 -8.41 -2.30 -18.35
N GLN A 108 -9.72 -2.05 -18.44
CA GLN A 108 -10.33 -1.49 -19.67
C GLN A 108 -9.73 -0.14 -20.07
N GLU A 109 -9.47 0.73 -19.11
CA GLU A 109 -8.87 2.05 -19.34
C GLU A 109 -7.45 1.96 -19.92
N PHE A 110 -6.69 0.93 -19.57
CA PHE A 110 -5.38 0.66 -20.17
C PHE A 110 -5.45 0.26 -21.63
N MET A 111 -6.51 -0.42 -22.02
CA MET A 111 -6.68 -0.89 -23.40
C MET A 111 -7.14 0.22 -24.35
N THR A 112 -7.85 1.22 -23.82
CA THR A 112 -8.43 2.33 -24.61
C THR A 112 -7.61 3.61 -24.54
N GLY A 113 -6.68 3.75 -23.57
CA GLY A 113 -5.88 4.94 -23.34
C GLY A 113 -4.58 4.99 -24.15
N THR A 114 -4.05 6.21 -24.29
CA THR A 114 -2.73 6.47 -24.91
C THR A 114 -1.54 5.96 -24.06
N LYS A 115 -1.78 5.50 -22.83
CA LYS A 115 -0.78 5.04 -21.85
C LYS A 115 -0.78 3.50 -21.71
N ARG A 116 -0.73 2.80 -22.83
CA ARG A 116 -0.66 1.35 -22.83
C ARG A 116 0.65 0.87 -22.19
N SER A 117 0.57 0.22 -21.06
CA SER A 117 1.75 -0.44 -20.48
C SER A 117 1.95 -1.81 -21.12
N GLU A 118 3.06 -2.00 -21.80
CA GLU A 118 3.43 -3.31 -22.38
C GLU A 118 3.70 -4.38 -21.32
N LYS A 119 3.85 -3.97 -20.05
CA LYS A 119 4.07 -4.87 -18.91
C LYS A 119 2.80 -5.56 -18.43
N ILE A 120 1.62 -4.99 -18.71
CA ILE A 120 0.34 -5.57 -18.31
C ILE A 120 -0.16 -6.45 -19.46
N ARG A 121 0.14 -7.73 -19.40
CA ARG A 121 -0.16 -8.70 -20.46
C ARG A 121 -0.87 -9.94 -19.91
N PRO A 122 -1.93 -10.41 -20.58
CA PRO A 122 -2.52 -11.70 -20.27
C PRO A 122 -1.64 -12.86 -20.81
N PRO A 123 -1.77 -14.08 -20.26
CA PRO A 123 -2.64 -14.44 -19.14
C PRO A 123 -2.12 -13.93 -17.81
N MET A 124 -3.02 -13.43 -16.93
CA MET A 124 -2.63 -12.97 -15.60
C MET A 124 -3.32 -13.81 -14.52
N PRO A 125 -2.58 -14.59 -13.76
CA PRO A 125 -3.06 -15.24 -12.56
C PRO A 125 -3.61 -14.24 -11.55
N CYS A 126 -4.74 -14.61 -10.93
CA CYS A 126 -5.41 -13.86 -9.89
C CYS A 126 -5.69 -14.80 -8.72
N VAL A 127 -5.14 -14.49 -7.55
CA VAL A 127 -5.32 -15.29 -6.35
C VAL A 127 -5.97 -14.47 -5.24
N PRO A 128 -6.92 -15.06 -4.47
CA PRO A 128 -7.58 -14.34 -3.40
C PRO A 128 -6.64 -14.11 -2.20
N ILE A 129 -6.79 -12.97 -1.56
CA ILE A 129 -6.19 -12.63 -0.26
C ILE A 129 -7.26 -12.76 0.80
N PHE A 130 -6.97 -13.46 1.89
CA PHE A 130 -7.96 -13.80 2.90
C PHE A 130 -7.74 -13.08 4.24
N ALA A 131 -8.87 -12.69 4.87
CA ALA A 131 -8.94 -12.46 6.31
C ALA A 131 -9.88 -13.52 6.90
N ASP A 132 -9.34 -14.37 7.75
CA ASP A 132 -10.06 -15.47 8.46
C ASP A 132 -10.80 -16.46 7.55
N ARG A 133 -11.10 -16.48 6.49
CA ARG A 133 -11.81 -17.30 5.47
C ARG A 133 -12.60 -16.44 4.48
N THR A 134 -12.62 -15.13 4.69
CA THR A 134 -13.31 -14.19 3.80
C THR A 134 -12.28 -13.54 2.89
N PRO A 135 -12.46 -13.55 1.57
CA PRO A 135 -11.56 -12.84 0.68
C PRO A 135 -11.75 -11.33 0.88
N ILE A 136 -10.64 -10.65 1.18
CA ILE A 136 -10.59 -9.19 1.35
C ILE A 136 -9.96 -8.50 0.15
N GLY A 137 -9.42 -9.24 -0.79
CA GLY A 137 -8.79 -8.71 -1.98
C GLY A 137 -8.24 -9.78 -2.90
N VAL A 138 -7.51 -9.35 -3.89
CA VAL A 138 -6.91 -10.20 -4.93
C VAL A 138 -5.49 -9.72 -5.22
N LEU A 139 -4.58 -10.66 -5.34
CA LEU A 139 -3.26 -10.44 -5.91
C LEU A 139 -3.32 -10.82 -7.39
N THR A 140 -2.96 -9.89 -8.28
CA THR A 140 -2.78 -10.16 -9.70
C THR A 140 -1.31 -10.00 -10.06
N ILE A 141 -0.81 -10.86 -10.94
CA ILE A 141 0.57 -10.83 -11.37
C ILE A 141 0.64 -11.29 -12.83
N ASN A 142 1.63 -10.84 -13.59
CA ASN A 142 1.93 -11.47 -14.87
C ASN A 142 2.51 -12.89 -14.64
N PRO A 143 2.44 -13.81 -15.64
CA PRO A 143 2.89 -15.18 -15.49
C PRO A 143 4.31 -15.26 -14.93
N LEU A 144 4.55 -16.22 -14.03
CA LEU A 144 5.85 -16.46 -13.41
C LEU A 144 6.72 -17.39 -14.25
N TYR A 145 6.12 -18.44 -14.80
CA TYR A 145 6.83 -19.53 -15.50
C TYR A 145 6.77 -19.42 -17.03
N GLY A 146 5.98 -18.52 -17.59
CA GLY A 146 5.94 -18.31 -19.04
C GLY A 146 4.71 -18.90 -19.74
N PRO A 147 4.79 -19.83 -20.72
CA PRO A 147 3.64 -20.18 -21.54
C PRO A 147 2.56 -20.97 -20.78
N ARG A 148 1.34 -20.98 -21.35
CA ARG A 148 0.08 -21.44 -20.74
C ARG A 148 0.11 -22.83 -20.07
N GLU A 149 1.04 -23.68 -20.43
CA GLU A 149 1.15 -25.05 -19.90
C GLU A 149 1.55 -25.08 -18.41
N GLU A 150 2.22 -24.04 -17.93
CA GLU A 150 2.74 -23.91 -16.56
C GLU A 150 1.83 -23.07 -15.64
N LEU A 151 0.70 -22.61 -16.16
CA LEU A 151 -0.23 -21.70 -15.45
C LEU A 151 -0.83 -22.33 -14.19
N ILE A 152 -0.93 -23.65 -14.12
CA ILE A 152 -1.41 -24.37 -12.93
C ILE A 152 -0.37 -24.28 -11.82
N GLU A 153 0.90 -24.38 -12.16
CA GLU A 153 2.02 -24.25 -11.21
C GLU A 153 2.11 -22.81 -10.68
N ASP A 154 1.96 -21.83 -11.56
CA ASP A 154 1.83 -20.42 -11.20
C ASP A 154 0.70 -20.20 -10.18
N LEU A 155 -0.49 -20.74 -10.43
CA LEU A 155 -1.63 -20.57 -9.53
C LEU A 155 -1.40 -21.26 -8.17
N GLN A 156 -0.74 -22.42 -8.15
CA GLN A 156 -0.40 -23.11 -6.90
C GLN A 156 0.60 -22.32 -6.09
N PHE A 157 1.69 -21.89 -6.71
CA PHE A 157 2.72 -21.09 -6.06
C PHE A 157 2.16 -19.76 -5.53
N LEU A 158 1.40 -19.03 -6.36
CA LEU A 158 0.78 -17.77 -5.96
C LEU A 158 -0.27 -17.93 -4.87
N SER A 159 -0.97 -19.07 -4.83
CA SER A 159 -1.89 -19.38 -3.73
C SER A 159 -1.13 -19.55 -2.40
N MET A 160 0.03 -20.21 -2.40
CA MET A 160 0.87 -20.31 -1.22
C MET A 160 1.43 -18.94 -0.82
N LEU A 161 1.92 -18.16 -1.78
CA LEU A 161 2.36 -16.78 -1.55
C LEU A 161 1.24 -15.94 -0.94
N SER A 162 0.04 -16.00 -1.50
CA SER A 162 -1.14 -15.31 -0.98
C SER A 162 -1.42 -15.65 0.48
N MET A 163 -1.30 -16.92 0.87
CA MET A 163 -1.48 -17.34 2.27
C MET A 163 -0.41 -16.74 3.20
N ILE A 164 0.82 -16.61 2.75
CA ILE A 164 1.91 -15.98 3.51
C ILE A 164 1.67 -14.47 3.68
N LEU A 165 1.17 -13.81 2.63
CA LEU A 165 0.92 -12.37 2.65
C LEU A 165 -0.37 -11.99 3.40
N SER A 166 -1.36 -12.89 3.42
CA SER A 166 -2.70 -12.62 3.97
C SER A 166 -2.70 -12.05 5.40
N PRO A 167 -1.90 -12.55 6.37
CA PRO A 167 -1.88 -11.98 7.71
C PRO A 167 -1.45 -10.51 7.77
N VAL A 168 -0.42 -10.14 7.01
CA VAL A 168 0.07 -8.77 6.96
C VAL A 168 -0.94 -7.85 6.26
N ILE A 169 -1.49 -8.31 5.13
CA ILE A 169 -2.48 -7.54 4.37
C ILE A 169 -3.78 -7.38 5.16
N ARG A 170 -4.22 -8.41 5.90
CA ARG A 170 -5.36 -8.34 6.79
C ARG A 170 -5.19 -7.27 7.86
N ASP A 171 -4.04 -7.24 8.52
CA ASP A 171 -3.75 -6.26 9.56
C ASP A 171 -3.81 -4.83 8.99
N PHE A 172 -3.26 -4.63 7.81
CA PHE A 172 -3.36 -3.37 7.08
C PHE A 172 -4.82 -3.03 6.70
N HIS A 173 -5.55 -3.98 6.14
CA HIS A 173 -6.95 -3.81 5.73
C HIS A 173 -7.86 -3.47 6.93
N SER A 174 -7.63 -4.10 8.10
CA SER A 174 -8.37 -3.79 9.32
C SER A 174 -8.15 -2.35 9.78
N ARG A 175 -6.93 -1.84 9.67
CA ARG A 175 -6.61 -0.43 10.00
C ARG A 175 -7.29 0.57 9.07
N ILE A 176 -7.53 0.22 7.80
CA ILE A 176 -8.25 1.07 6.83
C ILE A 176 -9.76 0.92 6.98
N SER A 177 -10.24 -0.31 7.20
CA SER A 177 -11.67 -0.66 7.23
C SER A 177 -12.34 -0.35 8.57
N GLU A 178 -11.58 -0.11 9.64
CA GLU A 178 -12.17 0.47 10.84
C GLU A 178 -12.70 1.86 10.50
N PRO A 179 -14.05 2.04 10.49
CA PRO A 179 -14.58 3.35 10.26
C PRO A 179 -14.07 4.24 11.38
N LEU A 180 -13.51 5.39 11.01
CA LEU A 180 -13.28 6.52 11.92
C LEU A 180 -14.57 6.98 12.62
N ALA A 181 -15.69 6.30 12.39
CA ALA A 181 -17.00 6.54 12.88
C ALA A 181 -17.46 5.38 13.77
N LYS A 182 -17.17 5.45 15.05
CA LYS A 182 -17.95 5.02 16.22
C LYS A 182 -17.09 4.77 17.47
N SER A 183 -15.82 5.17 17.47
CA SER A 183 -15.19 5.38 18.74
C SER A 183 -15.36 6.86 19.09
N ASP A 184 -16.38 7.18 19.90
CA ASP A 184 -16.51 8.47 20.57
C ASP A 184 -15.36 8.74 21.56
N ASN A 185 -14.33 7.91 21.53
CA ASN A 185 -13.16 8.08 22.35
C ASN A 185 -12.03 8.74 21.53
N PRO A 186 -11.80 10.05 21.67
CA PRO A 186 -10.76 10.75 20.94
C PRO A 186 -9.37 10.18 21.22
N LYS A 187 -9.16 9.44 22.31
CA LYS A 187 -7.88 8.83 22.67
C LYS A 187 -7.43 7.73 21.71
N LEU A 188 -8.37 6.94 21.12
CA LEU A 188 -7.99 5.88 20.18
C LEU A 188 -7.51 6.42 18.82
N LYS A 189 -8.01 7.59 18.40
CA LYS A 189 -7.61 8.24 17.15
C LYS A 189 -6.19 8.77 17.18
N PHE A 190 -5.70 9.11 18.36
CA PHE A 190 -4.34 9.63 18.55
C PHE A 190 -3.30 8.51 18.77
N SER A 191 -3.68 7.31 19.22
CA SER A 191 -2.74 6.21 19.44
C SER A 191 -2.06 5.74 18.14
N VAL A 192 -2.80 5.61 17.04
CA VAL A 192 -2.25 5.25 15.72
C VAL A 192 -1.33 6.37 15.19
N LEU A 193 -1.70 7.63 15.44
CA LEU A 193 -0.86 8.78 15.10
C LEU A 193 0.41 8.82 15.97
N GLU A 194 0.29 8.54 17.26
CA GLU A 194 1.42 8.43 18.20
C GLU A 194 2.43 7.39 17.74
N GLU A 195 2.00 6.17 17.45
CA GLU A 195 2.85 5.07 16.98
C GLU A 195 3.57 5.42 15.67
N SER A 196 2.85 6.03 14.72
CA SER A 196 3.42 6.48 13.44
C SER A 196 4.43 7.62 13.62
N LEU A 197 4.15 8.55 14.51
CA LEU A 197 5.06 9.66 14.83
C LEU A 197 6.28 9.17 15.59
N GLU A 198 6.11 8.28 16.58
CA GLU A 198 7.20 7.69 17.34
C GLU A 198 8.24 7.04 16.43
N THR A 199 7.78 6.15 15.52
CA THR A 199 8.67 5.48 14.58
C THR A 199 9.44 6.46 13.69
N LYS A 200 8.76 7.47 13.14
CA LYS A 200 9.38 8.45 12.24
C LYS A 200 10.31 9.41 12.96
N LEU A 201 9.92 9.87 14.16
CA LEU A 201 10.73 10.80 14.97
C LEU A 201 11.97 10.11 15.53
N THR A 202 11.85 8.86 15.98
CA THR A 202 13.01 8.05 16.41
C THR A 202 14.02 7.94 15.28
N GLY A 203 13.58 7.58 14.06
CA GLY A 203 14.47 7.49 12.91
C GLY A 203 15.11 8.83 12.48
N VAL A 204 14.47 9.97 12.77
CA VAL A 204 15.08 11.29 12.56
C VAL A 204 16.10 11.59 13.66
N LEU A 205 15.77 11.31 14.93
CA LEU A 205 16.66 11.52 16.07
C LEU A 205 17.91 10.66 15.99
N ASP A 206 17.79 9.38 15.58
CA ASP A 206 18.92 8.48 15.37
C ASP A 206 19.91 9.01 14.32
N LYS A 207 19.41 9.64 13.26
CA LYS A 207 20.23 10.27 12.23
C LYS A 207 20.91 11.58 12.70
N LEU A 208 20.31 12.26 13.66
CA LEU A 208 20.80 13.50 14.22
C LEU A 208 21.71 13.29 15.45
N ALA A 209 21.57 12.15 16.14
CA ALA A 209 22.35 11.81 17.33
C ALA A 209 23.88 11.97 17.17
N PRO A 210 24.51 11.57 16.04
CA PRO A 210 25.96 11.77 15.84
C PRO A 210 26.39 13.25 15.81
N TYR A 211 25.45 14.18 15.58
CA TYR A 211 25.71 15.61 15.46
C TYR A 211 25.29 16.40 16.72
N ALA A 212 24.78 15.72 17.75
CA ALA A 212 24.25 16.35 18.96
C ALA A 212 25.32 17.11 19.76
N GLU A 213 26.60 16.76 19.64
CA GLU A 213 27.71 17.44 20.31
C GLU A 213 28.13 18.75 19.62
N SER A 214 27.75 18.98 18.40
CA SER A 214 28.07 20.24 17.72
C SER A 214 26.98 21.28 18.02
N ARG A 215 27.35 22.44 18.60
CA ARG A 215 26.46 23.57 18.94
C ARG A 215 25.64 24.14 17.77
N ALA A 216 25.64 23.49 16.61
CA ALA A 216 24.93 23.90 15.39
C ALA A 216 23.46 23.51 15.33
N HIS A 217 22.95 22.68 16.26
CA HIS A 217 21.57 22.17 16.24
C HIS A 217 20.72 22.62 17.43
N THR A 218 20.78 23.93 17.77
CA THR A 218 19.79 24.52 18.65
C THR A 218 18.52 24.78 17.86
N GLY A 219 17.45 24.01 18.11
CA GLY A 219 16.14 24.27 17.50
C GLY A 219 15.46 23.05 16.87
N ILE A 220 16.00 21.83 17.04
CA ILE A 220 15.38 20.60 16.47
C ILE A 220 13.93 20.44 16.91
N TYR A 221 13.61 20.76 18.15
CA TYR A 221 12.26 20.71 18.68
C TYR A 221 11.33 21.65 17.92
N GLU A 222 11.73 22.91 17.78
CA GLU A 222 10.98 23.95 17.05
C GLU A 222 10.81 23.56 15.57
N ASP A 223 11.84 23.00 14.95
CA ASP A 223 11.79 22.56 13.55
C ASP A 223 10.80 21.42 13.36
N ILE A 224 10.80 20.41 14.25
CA ILE A 224 9.85 19.28 14.20
C ILE A 224 8.42 19.80 14.40
N ILE A 225 8.18 20.66 15.40
CA ILE A 225 6.86 21.25 15.63
C ILE A 225 6.39 22.06 14.42
N ALA A 226 7.27 22.87 13.83
CA ALA A 226 6.94 23.63 12.63
C ALA A 226 6.58 22.76 11.43
N VAL A 227 7.23 21.61 11.26
CA VAL A 227 6.89 20.63 10.21
C VAL A 227 5.50 20.03 10.46
N VAL A 228 5.21 19.59 11.68
CA VAL A 228 3.90 19.00 12.05
C VAL A 228 2.80 20.04 11.87
N GLU A 229 2.98 21.26 12.36
CA GLU A 229 2.02 22.37 12.20
C GLU A 229 1.76 22.70 10.73
N ARG A 230 2.81 22.75 9.91
CA ARG A 230 2.69 23.00 8.47
C ARG A 230 1.84 21.92 7.78
N ILE A 231 2.06 20.65 8.08
CA ILE A 231 1.31 19.53 7.52
C ILE A 231 -0.16 19.64 7.93
N LEU A 232 -0.45 19.85 9.21
CA LEU A 232 -1.82 19.97 9.73
C LEU A 232 -2.58 21.13 9.07
N ILE A 233 -1.96 22.31 9.03
CA ILE A 233 -2.60 23.51 8.47
C ILE A 233 -2.83 23.33 6.95
N LYS A 234 -1.84 22.80 6.23
CA LYS A 234 -1.97 22.55 4.78
C LYS A 234 -3.10 21.57 4.49
N SER A 235 -3.14 20.44 5.20
CA SER A 235 -4.20 19.43 5.04
C SER A 235 -5.59 19.96 5.41
N ALA A 236 -5.69 20.82 6.43
CA ALA A 236 -6.95 21.45 6.80
C ALA A 236 -7.42 22.44 5.72
N LEU A 237 -6.52 23.26 5.18
CA LEU A 237 -6.84 24.21 4.11
C LEU A 237 -7.29 23.49 2.84
N GLU A 238 -6.61 22.44 2.43
CA GLU A 238 -6.97 21.64 1.25
C GLU A 238 -8.37 21.00 1.36
N ARG A 239 -8.77 20.58 2.57
CA ARG A 239 -10.09 19.98 2.82
C ARG A 239 -11.26 20.95 2.78
N VAL A 240 -11.00 22.24 2.93
CA VAL A 240 -12.02 23.28 2.95
C VAL A 240 -11.81 24.33 1.86
N ASP A 241 -11.24 23.92 0.73
CA ASP A 241 -10.98 24.76 -0.44
C ASP A 241 -10.30 26.11 -0.10
N TYR A 242 -9.32 26.07 0.82
CA TYR A 242 -8.53 27.21 1.30
C TYR A 242 -9.34 28.29 2.02
N VAL A 243 -10.55 28.01 2.47
CA VAL A 243 -11.34 28.93 3.29
C VAL A 243 -10.79 28.96 4.72
N GLN A 244 -10.01 30.01 5.05
CA GLN A 244 -9.30 30.09 6.35
C GLN A 244 -10.23 30.02 7.58
N VAL A 245 -11.45 30.56 7.49
CA VAL A 245 -12.42 30.49 8.61
C VAL A 245 -12.83 29.02 8.87
N ALA A 246 -13.15 28.29 7.81
CA ALA A 246 -13.53 26.89 7.91
C ALA A 246 -12.33 26.02 8.35
N ALA A 247 -11.12 26.30 7.88
CA ALA A 247 -9.91 25.61 8.31
C ALA A 247 -9.60 25.85 9.81
N ALA A 248 -9.79 27.08 10.29
CA ALA A 248 -9.62 27.41 11.71
C ALA A 248 -10.64 26.66 12.59
N GLN A 249 -11.90 26.57 12.15
CA GLN A 249 -12.94 25.79 12.81
C GLN A 249 -12.62 24.29 12.83
N LEU A 250 -12.15 23.74 11.69
CA LEU A 250 -11.75 22.34 11.58
C LEU A 250 -10.60 21.99 12.53
N LEU A 251 -9.65 22.90 12.69
CA LEU A 251 -8.49 22.72 13.57
C LEU A 251 -8.78 23.09 15.03
N GLY A 252 -9.95 23.65 15.35
CA GLY A 252 -10.28 24.10 16.71
C GLY A 252 -9.43 25.28 17.20
N ILE A 253 -8.91 26.13 16.29
CA ILE A 253 -8.10 27.30 16.64
C ILE A 253 -8.73 28.60 16.16
N ASN A 254 -8.31 29.73 16.76
CA ASN A 254 -8.80 31.03 16.34
C ASN A 254 -8.28 31.38 14.94
N ARG A 255 -9.13 32.06 14.12
CA ARG A 255 -8.78 32.53 12.77
C ARG A 255 -7.47 33.34 12.76
N ASN A 256 -7.29 34.23 13.73
CA ASN A 256 -6.09 35.08 13.81
C ASN A 256 -4.83 34.25 14.10
N THR A 257 -4.97 33.21 14.93
CA THR A 257 -3.91 32.23 15.20
C THR A 257 -3.53 31.47 13.94
N LEU A 258 -4.53 30.99 13.19
CA LEU A 258 -4.31 30.31 11.92
C LEU A 258 -3.60 31.23 10.92
N HIS A 259 -4.09 32.47 10.77
CA HIS A 259 -3.49 33.45 9.86
C HIS A 259 -2.01 33.73 10.19
N LYS A 260 -1.69 33.92 11.48
CA LYS A 260 -0.32 34.09 11.94
C LYS A 260 0.55 32.87 11.61
N LYS A 261 0.06 31.64 11.88
CA LYS A 261 0.79 30.40 11.58
C LYS A 261 1.00 30.18 10.09
N ILE A 262 0.04 30.50 9.24
CA ILE A 262 0.19 30.45 7.76
C ILE A 262 1.34 31.34 7.31
N LYS A 263 1.44 32.54 7.89
CA LYS A 263 2.50 33.51 7.56
C LYS A 263 3.87 33.05 8.10
N ASP A 264 3.94 32.64 9.36
CA ASP A 264 5.18 32.23 10.03
C ASP A 264 5.75 30.95 9.38
N LEU A 265 4.89 29.98 9.01
CA LEU A 265 5.26 28.73 8.36
C LEU A 265 5.41 28.84 6.83
N LYS A 266 5.23 30.05 6.26
CA LYS A 266 5.34 30.33 4.81
C LYS A 266 4.48 29.38 3.94
N ILE A 267 3.27 29.07 4.40
CA ILE A 267 2.33 28.23 3.65
C ILE A 267 1.75 29.10 2.53
N LYS A 268 1.99 28.70 1.26
CA LYS A 268 1.44 29.42 0.11
C LYS A 268 -0.06 29.10 0.01
N PRO A 269 -0.95 30.12 0.06
CA PRO A 269 -2.32 29.95 -0.39
C PRO A 269 -2.30 29.71 -1.90
N ARG A 270 -3.14 28.81 -2.34
CA ARG A 270 -3.36 28.59 -3.79
C ARG A 270 -4.20 29.69 -4.36
#